data_0bf68fe324c1794b2cce456603e565d9
#
_entry.id   0bf68fe324c1794b2cce456603e565d9
#
_cell.length_a   1.000
_cell.length_b   1.000
_cell.length_c   1.000
_cell.angle_alpha   90.00
_cell.angle_beta   90.00
_cell.angle_gamma   90.00
#
_symmetry.space_group_name_H-M   'P 1'
#
loop_
_entity.id
_entity.type
_entity.pdbx_description
1 polymer ?
#
loop_
_entity_poly.entity_id
_entity_poly.type
_entity_poly.pdbx_seq_one_letter_code
_entity_poly.pdbx_strand_id
1 'polypeptide(L)'
;MIKSTVDDNGHAQIPDQQHHCHCCHFLHQQKPIPKCLPKRIILVRHGESEGNKDDAMYTVTPDYRIPLTPKGIGQAKEAGSRIFNVVSDNGTSDNWKVYFYVSPYVRTRSTLREIGRAFSRRRVLGVREECRIREQDFGNFQVAERMKVIKETRERFGRFFYRFPEGESAADVYDRVSSKILFSPFYVVGGHLVAD
;
A
#
# COMPACT_ATOMS: atom_id res chain seq x y z
N MET A 1 15.59 -15.03 -50.71
CA MET A 1 15.79 -14.11 -51.85
C MET A 1 14.55 -13.23 -51.94
N ILE A 2 14.63 -12.01 -51.49
CA ILE A 2 13.51 -11.06 -51.61
C ILE A 2 13.72 -10.30 -52.92
N LYS A 3 12.79 -10.41 -53.86
CA LYS A 3 12.80 -9.62 -55.11
C LYS A 3 12.16 -8.26 -54.79
N SER A 4 12.93 -7.19 -54.85
CA SER A 4 12.42 -5.83 -54.84
C SER A 4 11.96 -5.46 -56.25
N THR A 5 10.71 -5.03 -56.39
CA THR A 5 10.20 -4.38 -57.60
C THR A 5 10.31 -2.87 -57.41
N VAL A 6 10.82 -2.18 -58.46
CA VAL A 6 10.97 -0.73 -58.48
C VAL A 6 9.91 -0.20 -59.45
N ASP A 7 9.23 0.91 -59.12
CA ASP A 7 8.29 1.58 -60.01
C ASP A 7 9.02 2.39 -61.07
N ASP A 8 8.28 2.84 -62.10
CA ASP A 8 8.83 3.57 -63.26
C ASP A 8 9.48 4.93 -62.91
N ASN A 9 9.43 5.34 -61.63
CA ASN A 9 10.03 6.56 -61.10
C ASN A 9 11.22 6.28 -60.16
N GLY A 10 11.68 5.03 -60.07
CA GLY A 10 12.86 4.66 -59.28
C GLY A 10 12.68 4.56 -57.75
N HIS A 11 11.42 4.51 -57.28
CA HIS A 11 11.15 4.35 -55.84
C HIS A 11 10.91 2.88 -55.50
N ALA A 12 11.63 2.38 -54.52
CA ALA A 12 11.46 1.04 -53.98
C ALA A 12 10.13 0.95 -53.22
N GLN A 13 9.19 0.14 -53.76
CA GLN A 13 7.99 -0.22 -53.02
C GLN A 13 8.33 -1.27 -51.98
N ILE A 14 8.22 -0.94 -50.73
CA ILE A 14 8.23 -1.87 -49.60
C ILE A 14 6.83 -2.49 -49.56
N PRO A 15 6.66 -3.80 -49.71
CA PRO A 15 5.35 -4.41 -49.55
C PRO A 15 4.90 -4.21 -48.11
N ASP A 16 3.74 -3.63 -47.94
CA ASP A 16 3.04 -3.51 -46.66
C ASP A 16 2.63 -4.91 -46.18
N GLN A 17 3.59 -5.65 -45.63
CA GLN A 17 3.29 -6.89 -44.95
C GLN A 17 2.68 -6.50 -43.59
N GLN A 18 1.36 -6.38 -43.56
CA GLN A 18 0.58 -6.47 -42.34
C GLN A 18 0.90 -7.82 -41.69
N HIS A 19 1.99 -7.85 -40.91
CA HIS A 19 2.22 -8.93 -39.98
C HIS A 19 1.13 -8.86 -38.89
N HIS A 20 0.03 -9.52 -39.15
CA HIS A 20 -0.96 -9.85 -38.13
C HIS A 20 -0.27 -10.76 -37.11
N CYS A 21 0.28 -10.12 -36.10
CA CYS A 21 0.78 -10.83 -34.93
C CYS A 21 -0.41 -11.56 -34.28
N HIS A 22 -0.38 -12.87 -34.24
CA HIS A 22 -1.40 -13.68 -33.53
C HIS A 22 -1.63 -13.27 -32.08
N CYS A 23 -0.64 -12.67 -31.43
CA CYS A 23 -0.79 -12.16 -30.08
C CYS A 23 -1.67 -10.89 -29.99
N CYS A 24 -1.72 -10.05 -31.05
CA CYS A 24 -2.60 -8.88 -31.06
C CYS A 24 -4.08 -9.26 -31.19
N HIS A 25 -4.37 -10.40 -31.82
CA HIS A 25 -5.75 -10.89 -31.95
C HIS A 25 -6.31 -11.42 -30.63
N PHE A 26 -5.44 -11.94 -29.74
CA PHE A 26 -5.83 -12.44 -28.42
C PHE A 26 -6.15 -11.29 -27.44
N LEU A 27 -5.53 -10.12 -27.61
CA LEU A 27 -5.75 -8.95 -26.74
C LEU A 27 -7.05 -8.20 -27.03
N HIS A 28 -7.62 -8.36 -28.26
CA HIS A 28 -8.84 -7.65 -28.66
C HIS A 28 -10.15 -8.34 -28.26
N GLN A 29 -10.09 -9.60 -27.78
CA GLN A 29 -11.29 -10.36 -27.35
C GLN A 29 -11.50 -10.41 -25.84
N GLN A 30 -10.63 -9.80 -25.05
CA GLN A 30 -10.92 -9.69 -23.62
C GLN A 30 -11.99 -8.62 -23.42
N LYS A 31 -13.24 -9.05 -23.13
CA LYS A 31 -14.26 -8.16 -22.58
C LYS A 31 -13.62 -7.36 -21.44
N PRO A 32 -13.74 -6.03 -21.42
CA PRO A 32 -13.19 -5.24 -20.33
C PRO A 32 -13.72 -5.80 -19.01
N ILE A 33 -12.83 -6.31 -18.19
CA ILE A 33 -13.19 -6.75 -16.83
C ILE A 33 -13.83 -5.51 -16.20
N PRO A 34 -15.09 -5.58 -15.74
CA PRO A 34 -15.71 -4.44 -15.14
C PRO A 34 -14.84 -4.01 -13.97
N LYS A 35 -14.29 -2.79 -14.03
CA LYS A 35 -13.50 -2.21 -12.94
C LYS A 35 -14.47 -1.94 -11.79
N CYS A 36 -14.68 -2.94 -10.94
CA CYS A 36 -15.39 -2.77 -9.68
C CYS A 36 -14.55 -1.89 -8.77
N LEU A 37 -14.75 -0.58 -8.85
CA LEU A 37 -14.14 0.34 -7.91
C LEU A 37 -14.76 0.16 -6.52
N PRO A 38 -13.97 0.24 -5.45
CA PRO A 38 -14.50 0.19 -4.11
C PRO A 38 -15.38 1.43 -3.85
N LYS A 39 -16.50 1.23 -3.18
CA LYS A 39 -17.38 2.33 -2.78
C LYS A 39 -16.70 3.27 -1.78
N ARG A 40 -15.80 2.73 -0.96
CA ARG A 40 -15.07 3.46 0.09
C ARG A 40 -13.65 2.92 0.23
N ILE A 41 -12.71 3.82 0.51
CA ILE A 41 -11.36 3.51 0.96
C ILE A 41 -11.27 4.02 2.39
N ILE A 42 -10.91 3.14 3.33
CA ILE A 42 -10.78 3.47 4.75
C ILE A 42 -9.32 3.28 5.14
N LEU A 43 -8.68 4.38 5.53
CA LEU A 43 -7.31 4.36 6.05
C LEU A 43 -7.35 4.18 7.55
N VAL A 44 -6.56 3.23 8.05
CA VAL A 44 -6.50 2.92 9.48
C VAL A 44 -5.05 2.92 9.93
N ARG A 45 -4.72 3.74 10.93
CA ARG A 45 -3.45 3.65 11.63
C ARG A 45 -3.49 2.49 12.62
N HIS A 46 -2.35 1.84 12.86
CA HIS A 46 -2.23 0.85 13.93
C HIS A 46 -2.56 1.47 15.30
N GLY A 47 -3.04 0.66 16.25
CA GLY A 47 -3.23 1.05 17.64
C GLY A 47 -1.90 1.43 18.30
N GLU A 48 -1.95 2.06 19.46
CA GLU A 48 -0.74 2.42 20.23
C GLU A 48 0.20 1.22 20.35
N SER A 49 1.48 1.42 19.98
CA SER A 49 2.53 0.40 20.09
C SER A 49 3.45 0.69 21.27
N GLU A 50 4.24 -0.31 21.69
CA GLU A 50 5.26 -0.09 22.73
C GLU A 50 6.27 0.97 22.29
N GLY A 51 6.58 1.08 21.00
CA GLY A 51 7.43 2.16 20.46
C GLY A 51 6.78 3.54 20.48
N ASN A 52 5.44 3.64 20.49
CA ASN A 52 4.76 4.94 20.71
C ASN A 52 4.77 5.36 22.18
N LYS A 53 4.89 4.40 23.09
CA LYS A 53 4.97 4.66 24.53
C LYS A 53 6.39 4.97 24.97
N ASP A 54 7.38 4.31 24.38
CA ASP A 54 8.79 4.46 24.70
C ASP A 54 9.65 4.31 23.45
N ASP A 55 10.23 5.43 22.99
CA ASP A 55 11.10 5.48 21.81
C ASP A 55 12.38 4.65 21.99
N ALA A 56 12.79 4.34 23.23
CA ALA A 56 13.96 3.50 23.48
C ALA A 56 13.75 2.06 22.94
N MET A 57 12.52 1.63 22.74
CA MET A 57 12.22 0.34 22.10
C MET A 57 12.86 0.20 20.71
N TYR A 58 12.98 1.29 19.96
CA TYR A 58 13.59 1.28 18.61
C TYR A 58 15.12 1.11 18.63
N THR A 59 15.75 1.25 19.81
CA THR A 59 17.21 1.05 19.95
C THR A 59 17.59 -0.44 20.09
N VAL A 60 16.67 -1.27 20.55
CA VAL A 60 16.92 -2.68 20.89
C VAL A 60 16.03 -3.66 20.11
N THR A 61 14.88 -3.18 19.64
CA THR A 61 13.92 -4.00 18.92
C THR A 61 13.74 -3.48 17.50
N PRO A 62 13.93 -4.32 16.47
CA PRO A 62 13.66 -3.92 15.09
C PRO A 62 12.23 -3.43 14.95
N ASP A 63 12.05 -2.30 14.25
CA ASP A 63 10.76 -1.60 14.14
C ASP A 63 9.59 -2.52 13.74
N TYR A 64 9.80 -3.41 12.79
CA TYR A 64 8.76 -4.33 12.32
C TYR A 64 8.26 -5.32 13.38
N ARG A 65 9.02 -5.54 14.47
CA ARG A 65 8.69 -6.47 15.58
C ARG A 65 8.00 -5.81 16.75
N ILE A 66 7.96 -4.48 16.82
CA ILE A 66 7.37 -3.75 17.95
C ILE A 66 5.87 -4.06 18.05
N PRO A 67 5.37 -4.57 19.20
CA PRO A 67 3.98 -4.96 19.38
C PRO A 67 3.08 -3.78 19.76
N LEU A 68 1.77 -4.04 19.80
CA LEU A 68 0.78 -3.13 20.42
C LEU A 68 0.85 -3.19 21.93
N THR A 69 0.52 -2.05 22.56
CA THR A 69 0.19 -2.00 23.99
C THR A 69 -1.21 -2.58 24.25
N PRO A 70 -1.58 -2.91 25.50
CA PRO A 70 -2.96 -3.25 25.86
C PRO A 70 -3.97 -2.18 25.45
N LYS A 71 -3.59 -0.89 25.55
CA LYS A 71 -4.39 0.25 25.11
C LYS A 71 -4.57 0.22 23.58
N GLY A 72 -3.50 -0.04 22.82
CA GLY A 72 -3.57 -0.18 21.37
C GLY A 72 -4.49 -1.31 20.91
N ILE A 73 -4.53 -2.42 21.63
CA ILE A 73 -5.48 -3.52 21.40
C ILE A 73 -6.92 -3.03 21.60
N GLY A 74 -7.21 -2.26 22.66
CA GLY A 74 -8.52 -1.65 22.90
C GLY A 74 -8.94 -0.70 21.79
N GLN A 75 -8.03 0.18 21.37
CA GLN A 75 -8.24 1.09 20.22
C GLN A 75 -8.57 0.34 18.93
N ALA A 76 -7.88 -0.77 18.66
CA ALA A 76 -8.13 -1.58 17.47
C ALA A 76 -9.52 -2.23 17.49
N LYS A 77 -9.98 -2.72 18.64
CA LYS A 77 -11.34 -3.26 18.82
C LYS A 77 -12.41 -2.20 18.56
N GLU A 78 -12.22 -1.02 19.14
CA GLU A 78 -13.13 0.12 18.96
C GLU A 78 -13.17 0.55 17.48
N ALA A 79 -12.01 0.67 16.83
CA ALA A 79 -11.93 0.96 15.40
C ALA A 79 -12.69 -0.07 14.56
N GLY A 80 -12.60 -1.36 14.91
CA GLY A 80 -13.36 -2.42 14.25
C GLY A 80 -14.87 -2.18 14.28
N SER A 81 -15.41 -1.85 15.44
CA SER A 81 -16.83 -1.53 15.60
C SER A 81 -17.24 -0.28 14.82
N ARG A 82 -16.42 0.77 14.84
CA ARG A 82 -16.68 2.00 14.06
C ARG A 82 -16.66 1.73 12.56
N ILE A 83 -15.69 0.98 12.06
CA ILE A 83 -15.61 0.63 10.63
C ILE A 83 -16.80 -0.22 10.23
N PHE A 84 -17.21 -1.18 11.06
CA PHE A 84 -18.42 -1.99 10.83
C PHE A 84 -19.64 -1.09 10.65
N ASN A 85 -19.87 -0.14 11.56
CA ASN A 85 -21.00 0.78 11.47
C ASN A 85 -20.97 1.60 10.17
N VAL A 86 -19.78 2.10 9.77
CA VAL A 86 -19.62 2.88 8.53
C VAL A 86 -19.92 2.06 7.28
N VAL A 87 -19.46 0.79 7.21
CA VAL A 87 -19.65 -0.03 6.01
C VAL A 87 -21.02 -0.66 5.94
N SER A 88 -21.66 -0.93 7.08
CA SER A 88 -23.01 -1.50 7.19
C SER A 88 -24.12 -0.45 7.24
N ASP A 89 -23.76 0.83 7.17
CA ASP A 89 -24.72 1.92 7.36
C ASP A 89 -25.50 1.77 8.67
N ASN A 90 -24.75 1.65 9.77
CA ASN A 90 -25.25 1.37 11.12
C ASN A 90 -26.11 0.08 11.21
N GLY A 91 -25.76 -0.92 10.40
CA GLY A 91 -26.44 -2.22 10.40
C GLY A 91 -27.68 -2.29 9.52
N THR A 92 -28.01 -1.22 8.79
CA THR A 92 -29.20 -1.18 7.91
C THR A 92 -28.96 -1.77 6.52
N SER A 93 -27.69 -1.81 6.08
CA SER A 93 -27.30 -2.34 4.77
C SER A 93 -26.74 -3.74 4.88
N ASP A 94 -27.23 -4.64 4.03
CA ASP A 94 -26.69 -6.00 3.85
C ASP A 94 -25.85 -6.17 2.59
N ASN A 95 -25.77 -5.16 1.73
CA ASN A 95 -25.05 -5.23 0.47
C ASN A 95 -23.65 -4.59 0.58
N TRP A 96 -22.77 -5.21 1.38
CA TRP A 96 -21.39 -4.77 1.52
C TRP A 96 -20.45 -5.95 1.74
N LYS A 97 -19.22 -5.75 1.33
CA LYS A 97 -18.08 -6.63 1.55
C LYS A 97 -16.86 -5.76 1.83
N VAL A 98 -15.88 -6.32 2.53
CA VAL A 98 -14.61 -5.67 2.81
C VAL A 98 -13.44 -6.52 2.31
N TYR A 99 -12.40 -5.85 1.87
CA TYR A 99 -11.10 -6.46 1.57
C TYR A 99 -10.03 -5.70 2.37
N PHE A 100 -9.16 -6.41 3.07
CA PHE A 100 -8.15 -5.80 3.91
C PHE A 100 -6.77 -5.89 3.27
N TYR A 101 -6.07 -4.76 3.23
CA TYR A 101 -4.63 -4.71 3.03
C TYR A 101 -3.97 -4.37 4.35
N VAL A 102 -2.88 -5.06 4.69
CA VAL A 102 -2.17 -4.87 5.95
C VAL A 102 -0.67 -4.84 5.71
N SER A 103 0.02 -3.93 6.38
CA SER A 103 1.47 -3.92 6.44
C SER A 103 1.99 -5.17 7.18
N PRO A 104 3.18 -5.70 6.83
CA PRO A 104 3.74 -6.90 7.47
C PRO A 104 4.18 -6.70 8.93
N TYR A 105 4.16 -5.47 9.44
CA TYR A 105 4.61 -5.16 10.80
C TYR A 105 3.71 -5.77 11.87
N VAL A 106 4.29 -6.22 12.98
CA VAL A 106 3.56 -6.92 14.05
C VAL A 106 2.40 -6.08 14.60
N ARG A 107 2.63 -4.77 14.84
CA ARG A 107 1.60 -3.86 15.34
C ARG A 107 0.42 -3.70 14.40
N THR A 108 0.67 -3.65 13.08
CA THR A 108 -0.40 -3.51 12.07
C THR A 108 -1.20 -4.79 11.90
N ARG A 109 -0.53 -5.95 11.89
CA ARG A 109 -1.17 -7.27 11.84
C ARG A 109 -2.03 -7.52 13.08
N SER A 110 -1.53 -7.10 14.25
CA SER A 110 -2.29 -7.19 15.51
C SER A 110 -3.50 -6.27 15.51
N THR A 111 -3.36 -5.05 14.98
CA THR A 111 -4.49 -4.11 14.79
C THR A 111 -5.55 -4.73 13.89
N LEU A 112 -5.17 -5.27 12.73
CA LEU A 112 -6.11 -5.94 11.83
C LEU A 112 -6.81 -7.12 12.48
N ARG A 113 -6.10 -7.93 13.28
CA ARG A 113 -6.69 -9.07 14.01
C ARG A 113 -7.84 -8.61 14.90
N GLU A 114 -7.65 -7.53 15.63
CA GLU A 114 -8.68 -7.02 16.55
C GLU A 114 -9.83 -6.33 15.81
N ILE A 115 -9.55 -5.56 14.75
CA ILE A 115 -10.56 -5.00 13.86
C ILE A 115 -11.40 -6.12 13.24
N GLY A 116 -10.77 -7.19 12.78
CA GLY A 116 -11.42 -8.31 12.10
C GLY A 116 -12.48 -9.02 12.94
N ARG A 117 -12.40 -8.93 14.27
CA ARG A 117 -13.39 -9.50 15.19
C ARG A 117 -14.79 -8.91 15.02
N ALA A 118 -14.91 -7.69 14.51
CA ALA A 118 -16.20 -7.03 14.24
C ALA A 118 -16.87 -7.55 12.95
N PHE A 119 -16.18 -8.34 12.13
CA PHE A 119 -16.63 -8.75 10.80
C PHE A 119 -16.89 -10.25 10.74
N SER A 120 -18.09 -10.63 10.28
CA SER A 120 -18.36 -12.02 9.97
C SER A 120 -17.54 -12.48 8.76
N ARG A 121 -17.09 -13.73 8.74
CA ARG A 121 -16.30 -14.31 7.64
C ARG A 121 -16.96 -14.14 6.27
N ARG A 122 -18.30 -14.14 6.20
CA ARG A 122 -19.07 -13.97 4.96
C ARG A 122 -18.92 -12.56 4.36
N ARG A 123 -18.55 -11.57 5.16
CA ARG A 123 -18.37 -10.17 4.75
C ARG A 123 -16.94 -9.84 4.31
N VAL A 124 -15.99 -10.69 4.63
CA VAL A 124 -14.57 -10.49 4.29
C VAL A 124 -14.26 -11.22 2.99
N LEU A 125 -13.98 -10.48 1.92
CA LEU A 125 -13.56 -11.02 0.62
C LEU A 125 -12.16 -11.58 0.67
N GLY A 126 -11.29 -10.96 1.45
CA GLY A 126 -9.91 -11.40 1.61
C GLY A 126 -9.09 -10.47 2.49
N VAL A 127 -7.91 -10.96 2.83
CA VAL A 127 -6.87 -10.22 3.54
C VAL A 127 -5.56 -10.41 2.77
N ARG A 128 -4.87 -9.33 2.49
CA ARG A 128 -3.57 -9.37 1.82
C ARG A 128 -2.53 -8.58 2.62
N GLU A 129 -1.44 -9.23 2.92
CA GLU A 129 -0.25 -8.56 3.41
C GLU A 129 0.43 -7.82 2.25
N GLU A 130 0.75 -6.53 2.44
CA GLU A 130 1.29 -5.66 1.41
C GLU A 130 2.47 -4.85 1.94
N CYS A 131 3.67 -5.23 1.55
CA CYS A 131 4.90 -4.61 2.05
C CYS A 131 5.07 -3.14 1.62
N ARG A 132 4.42 -2.71 0.53
CA ARG A 132 4.52 -1.32 0.05
C ARG A 132 3.80 -0.31 0.95
N ILE A 133 2.88 -0.77 1.83
CA ILE A 133 2.20 0.09 2.81
C ILE A 133 2.81 0.01 4.21
N ARG A 134 4.06 -0.47 4.33
CA ARG A 134 4.80 -0.43 5.60
C ARG A 134 5.13 1.00 6.00
N GLU A 135 5.45 1.18 7.28
CA GLU A 135 6.00 2.42 7.82
C GLU A 135 7.25 2.87 7.02
N GLN A 136 7.52 4.18 6.99
CA GLN A 136 8.79 4.71 6.50
C GLN A 136 9.94 4.06 7.28
N ASP A 137 10.99 3.67 6.58
CA ASP A 137 12.18 3.12 7.21
C ASP A 137 13.07 4.26 7.70
N PHE A 138 13.27 4.33 9.02
CA PHE A 138 14.13 5.32 9.67
C PHE A 138 15.54 4.79 9.96
N GLY A 139 15.89 3.64 9.45
CA GLY A 139 17.15 2.93 9.68
C GLY A 139 17.00 1.73 10.61
N ASN A 140 18.07 0.94 10.71
CA ASN A 140 18.04 -0.37 11.38
C ASN A 140 17.74 -0.27 12.89
N PHE A 141 18.46 0.61 13.59
CA PHE A 141 18.24 0.92 15.01
C PHE A 141 18.29 2.43 15.23
N GLN A 142 17.32 2.94 15.97
CA GLN A 142 17.11 4.37 16.14
C GLN A 142 17.62 4.83 17.51
N VAL A 143 18.97 4.96 17.61
CA VAL A 143 19.60 5.49 18.82
C VAL A 143 19.25 6.98 18.98
N ALA A 144 18.74 7.39 20.16
CA ALA A 144 18.14 8.71 20.38
C ALA A 144 19.06 9.88 20.00
N GLU A 145 20.32 9.83 20.43
CA GLU A 145 21.32 10.89 20.17
C GLU A 145 21.59 11.04 18.67
N ARG A 146 21.75 9.90 17.96
CA ARG A 146 21.94 9.88 16.51
C ARG A 146 20.68 10.43 15.80
N MET A 147 19.50 10.02 16.23
CA MET A 147 18.24 10.42 15.62
C MET A 147 17.95 11.92 15.80
N LYS A 148 18.39 12.54 16.89
CA LYS A 148 18.27 13.99 17.10
C LYS A 148 19.01 14.76 16.01
N VAL A 149 20.27 14.44 15.76
CA VAL A 149 21.08 15.08 14.70
C VAL A 149 20.50 14.85 13.31
N ILE A 150 20.03 13.63 13.05
CA ILE A 150 19.40 13.26 11.78
C ILE A 150 18.12 14.08 11.55
N LYS A 151 17.27 14.23 12.56
CA LYS A 151 16.03 15.02 12.48
C LYS A 151 16.33 16.51 12.26
N GLU A 152 17.32 17.08 12.94
CA GLU A 152 17.77 18.46 12.71
C GLU A 152 18.27 18.68 11.29
N THR A 153 19.04 17.73 10.77
CA THR A 153 19.52 17.77 9.38
C THR A 153 18.35 17.68 8.39
N ARG A 154 17.36 16.82 8.64
CA ARG A 154 16.16 16.69 7.83
C ARG A 154 15.36 17.99 7.74
N GLU A 155 15.22 18.73 8.85
CA GLU A 155 14.52 20.01 8.84
C GLU A 155 15.20 21.03 7.93
N ARG A 156 16.52 21.05 7.89
CA ARG A 156 17.31 21.95 7.04
C ARG A 156 17.31 21.54 5.57
N PHE A 157 17.32 20.23 5.29
CA PHE A 157 17.34 19.69 3.93
C PHE A 157 15.97 19.73 3.25
N GLY A 158 14.91 19.58 4.01
CA GLY A 158 13.52 19.41 3.54
C GLY A 158 13.01 17.99 3.75
N ARG A 159 11.90 17.87 4.47
CA ARG A 159 11.35 16.59 4.97
C ARG A 159 11.02 15.58 3.89
N PHE A 160 10.57 16.02 2.73
CA PHE A 160 10.07 15.11 1.69
C PHE A 160 11.19 14.34 0.99
N PHE A 161 12.28 15.02 0.65
CA PHE A 161 13.38 14.41 -0.10
C PHE A 161 14.54 13.90 0.78
N TYR A 162 14.54 14.27 2.07
CA TYR A 162 15.58 13.80 2.97
C TYR A 162 15.49 12.29 3.17
N ARG A 163 16.56 11.57 2.82
CA ARG A 163 16.68 10.13 3.05
C ARG A 163 17.36 9.88 4.39
N PHE A 164 16.71 9.10 5.25
CA PHE A 164 17.31 8.64 6.49
C PHE A 164 18.50 7.73 6.18
N PRO A 165 19.62 7.82 6.93
CA PRO A 165 20.73 6.87 6.83
C PRO A 165 20.20 5.44 7.01
N GLU A 166 20.55 4.54 6.09
CA GLU A 166 20.08 3.15 6.06
C GLU A 166 18.54 3.00 5.97
N GLY A 167 17.84 4.05 5.55
CA GLY A 167 16.40 4.11 5.50
C GLY A 167 15.82 4.77 4.24
N GLU A 168 14.60 5.23 4.34
CA GLU A 168 13.81 5.80 3.24
C GLU A 168 13.62 7.31 3.41
N SER A 169 13.45 8.03 2.30
CA SER A 169 12.84 9.36 2.28
C SER A 169 11.32 9.24 2.20
N ALA A 170 10.60 10.34 2.45
CA ALA A 170 9.16 10.38 2.20
C ALA A 170 8.83 10.21 0.70
N ALA A 171 9.72 10.66 -0.20
CA ALA A 171 9.59 10.43 -1.64
C ALA A 171 9.61 8.93 -1.99
N ASP A 172 10.49 8.13 -1.38
CA ASP A 172 10.53 6.68 -1.59
C ASP A 172 9.23 6.01 -1.13
N VAL A 173 8.69 6.46 0.00
CA VAL A 173 7.39 5.99 0.51
C VAL A 173 6.29 6.34 -0.48
N TYR A 174 6.27 7.58 -0.98
CA TYR A 174 5.30 8.02 -1.98
C TYR A 174 5.35 7.14 -3.23
N ASP A 175 6.52 6.89 -3.77
CA ASP A 175 6.70 6.10 -4.99
C ASP A 175 6.20 4.65 -4.83
N ARG A 176 6.56 3.99 -3.70
CA ARG A 176 6.11 2.61 -3.47
C ARG A 176 4.63 2.49 -3.15
N VAL A 177 4.03 3.50 -2.52
CA VAL A 177 2.60 3.49 -2.19
C VAL A 177 1.76 3.87 -3.41
N SER A 178 2.15 4.90 -4.18
CA SER A 178 1.41 5.34 -5.36
C SER A 178 1.37 4.25 -6.44
N SER A 179 2.46 3.51 -6.63
CA SER A 179 2.48 2.37 -7.55
C SER A 179 1.45 1.29 -7.18
N LYS A 180 1.15 1.12 -5.89
CA LYS A 180 0.12 0.19 -5.43
C LYS A 180 -1.29 0.71 -5.68
N ILE A 181 -1.53 1.99 -5.41
CA ILE A 181 -2.84 2.62 -5.55
C ILE A 181 -3.31 2.57 -7.01
N LEU A 182 -2.42 2.78 -7.97
CA LEU A 182 -2.75 2.80 -9.39
C LEU A 182 -3.10 1.42 -9.97
N PHE A 183 -2.61 0.32 -9.39
CA PHE A 183 -2.73 -1.03 -9.97
C PHE A 183 -3.62 -2.01 -9.20
N SER A 184 -4.29 -1.59 -8.13
CA SER A 184 -5.14 -2.49 -7.34
C SER A 184 -6.63 -2.17 -7.50
N PRO A 185 -7.46 -3.16 -7.85
CA PRO A 185 -8.90 -2.97 -7.97
C PRO A 185 -9.64 -2.93 -6.63
N PHE A 186 -8.97 -3.19 -5.49
CA PHE A 186 -9.60 -3.28 -4.17
C PHE A 186 -8.79 -2.55 -3.11
N TYR A 187 -9.41 -1.64 -2.36
CA TYR A 187 -8.74 -0.86 -1.32
C TYR A 187 -9.46 -0.92 0.02
N VAL A 188 -8.81 -1.45 1.01
CA VAL A 188 -8.81 -1.00 2.40
C VAL A 188 -7.36 -0.98 2.82
N VAL A 189 -6.81 0.20 3.07
CA VAL A 189 -5.39 0.36 3.40
C VAL A 189 -5.28 0.57 4.91
N GLY A 190 -4.64 -0.37 5.59
CA GLY A 190 -4.13 -0.16 6.94
C GLY A 190 -2.64 0.14 6.85
N GLY A 191 -2.26 1.39 6.91
CA GLY A 191 -0.89 1.85 6.88
C GLY A 191 -0.78 3.30 7.32
N HIS A 192 0.36 3.68 7.87
CA HIS A 192 0.63 5.03 8.35
C HIS A 192 1.34 5.82 7.27
N LEU A 193 0.68 6.85 6.74
CA LEU A 193 1.35 7.96 6.08
C LEU A 193 1.50 9.04 7.14
N VAL A 194 2.72 9.28 7.61
CA VAL A 194 3.03 10.45 8.42
C VAL A 194 3.26 11.60 7.46
N ALA A 195 2.29 12.49 7.39
CA ALA A 195 2.51 13.87 7.02
C ALA A 195 2.21 14.70 8.28
N ASP A 196 3.23 15.05 9.02
CA ASP A 196 3.26 16.17 9.96
C ASP A 196 4.36 17.13 9.51
#